data_8a5dfabf6bdea7020ab784749b3785d5
#
_entry.id   8a5dfabf6bdea7020ab784749b3785d5
#
_cell.length_a   1.000
_cell.length_b   1.000
_cell.length_c   1.000
_cell.angle_alpha   90.00
_cell.angle_beta   90.00
_cell.angle_gamma   90.00
#
_symmetry.space_group_name_H-M   'P 1'
#
loop_
_entity.id
_entity.type
_entity.pdbx_description
1 polymer ?
#
loop_
_entity_poly.entity_id
_entity_poly.type
_entity_poly.pdbx_seq_one_letter_code
_entity_poly.pdbx_strand_id
1 'polypeptide(L)'
;MVAKNVLHLKAGDGANSYASNYLLQGLVQEADIDTFDLPYYTPHKEVVKKIVEMEGSFSIENLETIEINWDSRDDISNKDFVFDELEVGRNVSNCIRAVTEAMLVSHFGDAIIEDLFISYAKHVGQNWLEEKVKSTKIVISFKKK
;
A
#
# COMPACT_ATOMS: atom_id res chain seq x y z
N MET A 1 -3.40 12.83 3.89
CA MET A 1 -2.58 12.39 5.04
C MET A 1 -2.64 10.87 5.28
N VAL A 2 -3.17 10.03 4.37
CA VAL A 2 -3.34 8.58 4.55
C VAL A 2 -2.33 7.77 3.71
N ALA A 3 -1.84 8.33 2.60
CA ALA A 3 -0.92 7.63 1.71
C ALA A 3 0.46 7.32 2.33
N LYS A 4 0.93 8.16 3.25
CA LYS A 4 2.21 7.93 3.96
C LYS A 4 2.22 6.66 4.81
N ASN A 5 1.05 6.10 5.14
CA ASN A 5 0.96 4.88 5.94
C ASN A 5 0.95 3.59 5.10
N VAL A 6 0.61 3.65 3.81
CA VAL A 6 0.53 2.45 2.96
C VAL A 6 1.92 1.94 2.57
N LEU A 7 2.88 2.85 2.41
CA LEU A 7 4.26 2.50 2.06
C LEU A 7 5.23 2.70 3.22
N HIS A 8 4.75 3.01 4.43
CA HIS A 8 5.59 3.45 5.56
C HIS A 8 6.64 4.54 5.16
N LEU A 9 6.31 5.31 4.13
CA LEU A 9 7.12 6.44 3.66
C LEU A 9 7.00 7.65 4.59
N LYS A 10 6.81 7.42 5.90
CA LYS A 10 7.08 8.46 6.87
C LYS A 10 8.59 8.66 6.92
N ALA A 11 9.02 9.86 6.57
CA ALA A 11 10.24 10.40 7.11
C ALA A 11 10.07 10.41 8.64
N GLY A 12 10.41 9.31 9.27
CA GLY A 12 10.42 9.15 10.72
C GLY A 12 11.87 9.16 11.16
N ASP A 13 12.15 9.80 12.29
CA ASP A 13 13.48 9.87 12.89
C ASP A 13 13.98 8.51 13.43
N GLY A 14 13.29 7.42 13.11
CA GLY A 14 13.64 6.07 13.58
C GLY A 14 14.62 5.37 12.64
N ALA A 15 15.53 4.58 13.22
CA ALA A 15 16.52 3.77 12.51
C ALA A 15 15.93 2.80 11.47
N ASN A 16 14.63 2.53 11.54
CA ASN A 16 13.85 1.67 10.65
C ASN A 16 12.98 2.45 9.65
N SER A 17 13.16 3.78 9.52
CA SER A 17 12.44 4.52 8.51
C SER A 17 12.98 4.17 7.12
N TYR A 18 12.10 4.09 6.15
CA TYR A 18 12.45 3.81 4.76
C TYR A 18 13.48 4.82 4.22
N ALA A 19 13.29 6.09 4.58
CA ALA A 19 14.21 7.17 4.26
C ALA A 19 15.62 6.90 4.80
N SER A 20 15.74 6.46 6.06
CA SER A 20 17.05 6.18 6.68
C SER A 20 17.76 5.01 6.01
N ASN A 21 17.05 3.95 5.64
CA ASN A 21 17.65 2.81 4.95
C ASN A 21 18.13 3.17 3.54
N TYR A 22 17.41 4.05 2.82
CA TYR A 22 17.81 4.50 1.47
C TYR A 22 18.92 5.53 1.50
N LEU A 23 18.88 6.46 2.44
CA LEU A 23 19.99 7.42 2.67
C LEU A 23 21.28 6.69 3.00
N LEU A 24 21.23 5.66 3.82
CA LEU A 24 22.38 4.82 4.17
C LEU A 24 22.92 4.03 2.96
N GLN A 25 22.07 3.68 2.00
CA GLN A 25 22.48 2.98 0.78
C GLN A 25 22.93 3.92 -0.35
N GLY A 26 22.77 5.23 -0.16
CA GLY A 26 23.17 6.23 -1.15
C GLY A 26 22.36 6.23 -2.45
N LEU A 27 21.19 5.59 -2.46
CA LEU A 27 20.34 5.44 -3.66
C LEU A 27 19.44 6.65 -3.89
N VAL A 28 19.03 7.35 -2.85
CA VAL A 28 18.11 8.50 -2.93
C VAL A 28 18.58 9.60 -1.98
N GLN A 29 18.52 10.85 -2.42
CA GLN A 29 18.82 12.00 -1.59
C GLN A 29 17.61 12.37 -0.72
N GLU A 30 17.85 12.87 0.50
CA GLU A 30 16.79 13.29 1.43
C GLU A 30 15.86 14.32 0.79
N ALA A 31 16.39 15.27 0.04
CA ALA A 31 15.62 16.29 -0.66
C ALA A 31 14.62 15.71 -1.68
N ASP A 32 14.95 14.60 -2.33
CA ASP A 32 14.06 13.95 -3.28
C ASP A 32 12.89 13.26 -2.54
N ILE A 33 13.16 12.73 -1.35
CA ILE A 33 12.12 12.13 -0.51
C ILE A 33 11.17 13.19 0.03
N ASP A 34 11.71 14.34 0.45
CA ASP A 34 10.89 15.43 0.99
C ASP A 34 9.95 16.05 -0.03
N THR A 35 10.34 16.03 -1.30
CA THR A 35 9.54 16.55 -2.41
C THR A 35 8.57 15.53 -3.00
N PHE A 36 8.67 14.24 -2.61
CA PHE A 36 7.79 13.21 -3.13
C PHE A 36 6.41 13.26 -2.47
N ASP A 37 5.41 13.54 -3.29
CA ASP A 37 4.00 13.44 -2.90
C ASP A 37 3.35 12.31 -3.69
N LEU A 38 3.04 11.21 -3.00
CA LEU A 38 2.37 10.07 -3.60
C LEU A 38 0.90 10.42 -3.88
N PRO A 39 0.48 10.58 -5.15
CA PRO A 39 -0.89 10.95 -5.51
C PRO A 39 -1.84 9.76 -5.35
N TYR A 40 -1.87 9.18 -4.16
CA TYR A 40 -2.69 8.03 -3.82
C TYR A 40 -3.69 8.40 -2.72
N TYR A 41 -4.96 8.38 -3.06
CA TYR A 41 -6.04 8.74 -2.16
C TYR A 41 -6.94 7.54 -1.87
N THR A 42 -7.10 7.22 -0.59
CA THR A 42 -8.05 6.21 -0.11
C THR A 42 -9.25 6.91 0.53
N PRO A 43 -10.39 6.99 -0.17
CA PRO A 43 -11.56 7.65 0.39
C PRO A 43 -12.18 6.84 1.54
N HIS A 44 -12.71 7.55 2.53
CA HIS A 44 -13.59 6.94 3.51
C HIS A 44 -14.94 6.60 2.87
N LYS A 45 -15.61 5.53 3.30
CA LYS A 45 -16.88 5.06 2.71
C LYS A 45 -17.95 6.15 2.63
N GLU A 46 -18.01 7.05 3.62
CA GLU A 46 -18.98 8.15 3.63
C GLU A 46 -18.70 9.20 2.54
N VAL A 47 -17.43 9.37 2.15
CA VAL A 47 -17.05 10.25 1.03
C VAL A 47 -17.51 9.61 -0.29
N VAL A 48 -17.29 8.31 -0.46
CA VAL A 48 -17.75 7.57 -1.64
C VAL A 48 -19.27 7.66 -1.76
N LYS A 49 -19.99 7.43 -0.66
CA LYS A 49 -21.45 7.55 -0.60
C LYS A 49 -21.93 8.93 -1.08
N LYS A 50 -21.36 10.00 -0.52
CA LYS A 50 -21.71 11.37 -0.90
C LYS A 50 -21.46 11.65 -2.38
N ILE A 51 -20.33 11.19 -2.93
CA ILE A 51 -20.03 11.38 -4.35
C ILE A 51 -21.08 10.72 -5.23
N VAL A 52 -21.47 9.48 -4.92
CA VAL A 52 -22.51 8.75 -5.68
C VAL A 52 -23.87 9.44 -5.56
N GLU A 53 -24.24 9.91 -4.37
CA GLU A 53 -25.49 10.64 -4.14
C GLU A 53 -25.53 11.98 -4.90
N MET A 54 -24.39 12.69 -4.95
CA MET A 54 -24.28 13.96 -5.67
C MET A 54 -24.30 13.78 -7.19
N GLU A 55 -23.68 12.71 -7.70
CA GLU A 55 -23.69 12.38 -9.13
C GLU A 55 -25.11 12.05 -9.62
N GLY A 56 -25.90 11.37 -8.81
CA GLY A 56 -27.35 11.25 -8.96
C GLY A 56 -27.86 10.18 -9.91
N SER A 57 -27.06 9.63 -10.81
CA SER A 57 -27.47 8.61 -11.81
C SER A 57 -27.64 7.22 -11.23
N PHE A 58 -27.10 6.99 -10.02
CA PHE A 58 -27.13 5.69 -9.36
C PHE A 58 -27.77 5.77 -7.98
N SER A 59 -28.36 4.65 -7.58
CA SER A 59 -28.72 4.38 -6.19
C SER A 59 -27.78 3.31 -5.61
N ILE A 60 -27.34 3.52 -4.38
CA ILE A 60 -26.52 2.55 -3.65
C ILE A 60 -27.46 1.48 -3.09
N GLU A 61 -27.23 0.22 -3.42
CA GLU A 61 -27.96 -0.93 -2.87
C GLU A 61 -27.21 -1.53 -1.68
N ASN A 62 -25.87 -1.61 -1.80
CA ASN A 62 -25.02 -2.06 -0.70
C ASN A 62 -23.74 -1.23 -0.65
N LEU A 63 -23.26 -0.94 0.55
CA LEU A 63 -22.00 -0.25 0.83
C LEU A 63 -21.41 -0.77 2.13
N GLU A 64 -20.40 -1.60 2.00
CA GLU A 64 -19.72 -2.20 3.13
C GLU A 64 -18.20 -2.05 3.04
N THR A 65 -17.54 -2.22 4.18
CA THR A 65 -16.09 -2.30 4.25
C THR A 65 -15.71 -3.69 4.73
N ILE A 66 -14.75 -4.30 4.04
CA ILE A 66 -14.17 -5.59 4.41
C ILE A 66 -12.68 -5.43 4.63
N GLU A 67 -12.14 -6.18 5.56
CA GLU A 67 -10.70 -6.29 5.75
C GLU A 67 -10.21 -7.59 5.12
N ILE A 68 -9.18 -7.48 4.32
CA ILE A 68 -8.51 -8.62 3.71
C ILE A 68 -7.01 -8.57 4.01
N ASN A 69 -6.40 -9.72 4.14
CA ASN A 69 -4.95 -9.80 4.28
C ASN A 69 -4.27 -9.42 2.96
N TRP A 70 -3.13 -8.75 3.02
CA TRP A 70 -2.37 -8.41 1.83
C TRP A 70 -1.80 -9.64 1.11
N ASP A 71 -1.40 -10.67 1.86
CA ASP A 71 -1.10 -11.97 1.26
C ASP A 71 -2.40 -12.77 1.15
N SER A 72 -2.83 -13.00 -0.09
CA SER A 72 -4.06 -13.77 -0.38
C SER A 72 -4.02 -15.21 0.11
N ARG A 73 -2.84 -15.74 0.43
CA ARG A 73 -2.67 -17.09 0.99
C ARG A 73 -2.95 -17.13 2.49
N ASP A 74 -2.75 -16.01 3.20
CA ASP A 74 -3.04 -15.86 4.64
C ASP A 74 -4.55 -15.59 4.83
N ASP A 75 -5.38 -16.52 4.38
CA ASP A 75 -6.82 -16.53 4.59
C ASP A 75 -7.19 -17.59 5.63
N ILE A 76 -8.18 -17.28 6.47
CA ILE A 76 -8.67 -18.20 7.52
C ILE A 76 -9.11 -19.55 6.93
N SER A 77 -9.56 -19.58 5.68
CA SER A 77 -9.96 -20.77 4.96
C SER A 77 -8.79 -21.63 4.48
N ASN A 78 -7.61 -21.04 4.36
CA ASN A 78 -6.40 -21.73 3.89
C ASN A 78 -5.67 -22.42 5.05
N LYS A 79 -6.05 -23.67 5.32
CA LYS A 79 -5.44 -24.48 6.40
C LYS A 79 -4.02 -24.94 6.09
N ASP A 80 -3.61 -24.84 4.83
CA ASP A 80 -2.29 -25.25 4.36
C ASP A 80 -1.30 -24.07 4.29
N PHE A 81 -1.72 -22.89 4.77
CA PHE A 81 -0.84 -21.73 4.79
C PHE A 81 0.34 -21.96 5.73
N VAL A 82 1.52 -21.94 5.17
CA VAL A 82 2.80 -21.94 5.89
C VAL A 82 3.44 -20.57 5.69
N PHE A 83 3.74 -19.91 6.79
CA PHE A 83 4.42 -18.63 6.75
C PHE A 83 5.84 -18.81 6.20
N ASP A 84 6.12 -18.07 5.13
CA ASP A 84 7.45 -17.91 4.56
C ASP A 84 7.72 -16.41 4.41
N GLU A 85 8.69 -15.90 5.16
CA GLU A 85 9.04 -14.48 5.22
C GLU A 85 9.33 -13.89 3.83
N LEU A 86 10.11 -14.60 3.02
CA LEU A 86 10.51 -14.13 1.70
C LEU A 86 9.34 -14.12 0.73
N GLU A 87 8.51 -15.15 0.79
CA GLU A 87 7.36 -15.27 -0.10
C GLU A 87 6.27 -14.27 0.23
N VAL A 88 5.93 -14.10 1.51
CA VAL A 88 4.99 -13.08 1.98
C VAL A 88 5.48 -11.69 1.59
N GLY A 89 6.72 -11.36 1.90
CA GLY A 89 7.31 -10.07 1.56
C GLY A 89 7.25 -9.79 0.06
N ARG A 90 7.57 -10.78 -0.78
CA ARG A 90 7.52 -10.66 -2.24
C ARG A 90 6.09 -10.45 -2.75
N ASN A 91 5.11 -11.18 -2.24
CA ASN A 91 3.72 -11.07 -2.67
C ASN A 91 3.15 -9.69 -2.36
N VAL A 92 3.37 -9.20 -1.15
CA VAL A 92 2.94 -7.86 -0.75
C VAL A 92 3.67 -6.79 -1.57
N SER A 93 4.98 -6.93 -1.73
CA SER A 93 5.80 -6.00 -2.52
C SER A 93 5.30 -5.90 -3.97
N ASN A 94 4.97 -7.03 -4.61
CA ASN A 94 4.44 -7.05 -5.96
C ASN A 94 3.08 -6.33 -6.07
N CYS A 95 2.21 -6.48 -5.08
CA CYS A 95 0.94 -5.77 -5.05
C CYS A 95 1.13 -4.26 -4.96
N ILE A 96 2.03 -3.80 -4.09
CA ILE A 96 2.34 -2.37 -3.93
C ILE A 96 3.04 -1.83 -5.17
N ARG A 97 3.99 -2.58 -5.73
CA ARG A 97 4.70 -2.24 -6.95
C ARG A 97 3.73 -1.99 -8.11
N ALA A 98 2.78 -2.88 -8.32
CA ALA A 98 1.80 -2.76 -9.40
C ALA A 98 0.98 -1.44 -9.35
N VAL A 99 0.80 -0.88 -8.16
CA VAL A 99 0.06 0.37 -7.98
C VAL A 99 0.97 1.61 -8.03
N THR A 100 2.20 1.50 -7.54
CA THR A 100 3.02 2.68 -7.24
C THR A 100 4.21 2.88 -8.16
N GLU A 101 4.64 1.84 -8.90
CA GLU A 101 5.87 1.89 -9.70
C GLU A 101 5.91 3.07 -10.68
N ALA A 102 4.84 3.31 -11.43
CA ALA A 102 4.80 4.40 -12.39
C ALA A 102 4.99 5.79 -11.74
N MET A 103 4.44 5.97 -10.53
CA MET A 103 4.58 7.21 -9.77
C MET A 103 5.99 7.38 -9.22
N LEU A 104 6.58 6.29 -8.73
CA LEU A 104 7.95 6.27 -8.21
C LEU A 104 8.97 6.50 -9.32
N VAL A 105 8.81 5.82 -10.46
CA VAL A 105 9.66 6.03 -11.65
C VAL A 105 9.60 7.49 -12.12
N SER A 106 8.41 8.08 -12.15
CA SER A 106 8.23 9.47 -12.57
C SER A 106 8.97 10.47 -11.70
N HIS A 107 9.17 10.17 -10.42
CA HIS A 107 9.81 11.08 -9.47
C HIS A 107 11.30 10.77 -9.25
N PHE A 108 11.63 9.50 -9.06
CA PHE A 108 12.98 9.05 -8.68
C PHE A 108 13.79 8.46 -9.84
N GLY A 109 13.15 8.23 -11.01
CA GLY A 109 13.75 7.49 -12.10
C GLY A 109 13.64 5.97 -11.92
N ASP A 110 13.99 5.22 -12.96
CA ASP A 110 13.87 3.77 -13.02
C ASP A 110 15.03 3.03 -12.32
N ALA A 111 16.18 3.68 -12.21
CA ALA A 111 17.42 3.05 -11.73
C ALA A 111 17.32 2.49 -10.30
N ILE A 112 16.47 3.08 -9.44
CA ILE A 112 16.35 2.68 -8.03
C ILE A 112 15.21 1.69 -7.78
N ILE A 113 14.32 1.49 -8.75
CA ILE A 113 13.03 0.82 -8.53
C ILE A 113 13.21 -0.63 -8.09
N GLU A 114 14.11 -1.36 -8.74
CA GLU A 114 14.32 -2.77 -8.40
C GLU A 114 14.84 -2.94 -6.97
N ASP A 115 15.86 -2.18 -6.61
CA ASP A 115 16.45 -2.22 -5.26
C ASP A 115 15.45 -1.75 -4.21
N LEU A 116 14.61 -0.78 -4.55
CA LEU A 116 13.52 -0.30 -3.69
C LEU A 116 12.57 -1.45 -3.32
N PHE A 117 12.05 -2.15 -4.32
CA PHE A 117 11.07 -3.21 -4.07
C PHE A 117 11.66 -4.49 -3.48
N ILE A 118 12.93 -4.78 -3.73
CA ILE A 118 13.68 -5.85 -3.03
C ILE A 118 13.79 -5.51 -1.54
N SER A 119 14.21 -4.30 -1.20
CA SER A 119 14.33 -3.84 0.19
C SER A 119 12.98 -3.78 0.89
N TYR A 120 11.94 -3.33 0.18
CA TYR A 120 10.58 -3.31 0.69
C TYR A 120 10.05 -4.71 0.99
N ALA A 121 10.25 -5.67 0.09
CA ALA A 121 9.85 -7.06 0.29
C ALA A 121 10.50 -7.65 1.54
N LYS A 122 11.81 -7.43 1.71
CA LYS A 122 12.54 -7.89 2.89
C LYS A 122 12.00 -7.27 4.18
N HIS A 123 11.76 -5.97 4.19
CA HIS A 123 11.22 -5.26 5.35
C HIS A 123 9.83 -5.78 5.73
N VAL A 124 8.93 -5.93 4.74
CA VAL A 124 7.57 -6.46 4.97
C VAL A 124 7.64 -7.88 5.54
N GLY A 125 8.45 -8.76 4.96
CA GLY A 125 8.58 -10.13 5.42
C GLY A 125 9.03 -10.19 6.89
N GLN A 126 10.07 -9.44 7.23
CA GLN A 126 10.63 -9.40 8.58
C GLN A 126 9.64 -8.90 9.65
N ASN A 127 8.78 -7.96 9.29
CA ASN A 127 7.84 -7.33 10.22
C ASN A 127 6.41 -7.89 10.12
N TRP A 128 6.17 -8.88 9.27
CA TRP A 128 4.83 -9.40 9.00
C TRP A 128 4.09 -9.90 10.24
N LEU A 129 4.78 -10.61 11.12
CA LEU A 129 4.17 -11.18 12.34
C LEU A 129 3.82 -10.12 13.38
N GLU A 130 4.53 -8.99 13.38
CA GLU A 130 4.31 -7.89 14.32
C GLU A 130 3.24 -6.92 13.80
N GLU A 131 3.24 -6.66 12.50
CA GLU A 131 2.43 -5.64 11.87
C GLU A 131 1.34 -6.22 10.98
N LYS A 132 0.70 -7.35 11.25
CA LYS A 132 -0.34 -7.94 10.38
C LYS A 132 -1.14 -6.90 9.59
N VAL A 133 -0.56 -6.45 8.48
CA VAL A 133 -1.12 -5.35 7.69
C VAL A 133 -2.31 -5.84 6.90
N LYS A 134 -3.48 -5.39 7.30
CA LYS A 134 -4.73 -5.67 6.58
C LYS A 134 -5.03 -4.52 5.61
N SER A 135 -5.60 -4.87 4.49
CA SER A 135 -6.14 -3.90 3.54
C SER A 135 -7.64 -3.76 3.73
N THR A 136 -8.10 -2.55 3.98
CA THR A 136 -9.54 -2.25 4.00
C THR A 136 -10.02 -1.98 2.60
N LYS A 137 -11.02 -2.73 2.14
CA LYS A 137 -11.68 -2.56 0.85
C LYS A 137 -13.09 -2.04 1.05
N ILE A 138 -13.52 -1.13 0.16
CA ILE A 138 -14.91 -0.69 0.05
C ILE A 138 -15.56 -1.52 -1.04
N VAL A 139 -16.62 -2.23 -0.67
CA VAL A 139 -17.47 -2.98 -1.60
C VAL A 139 -18.76 -2.23 -1.76
N ILE A 140 -19.10 -1.91 -3.01
CA ILE A 140 -20.29 -1.12 -3.32
C ILE A 140 -21.05 -1.73 -4.49
N SER A 141 -22.36 -1.87 -4.33
CA SER A 141 -23.27 -2.22 -5.42
C SER A 141 -24.20 -1.06 -5.75
N PHE A 142 -24.37 -0.85 -7.05
CA PHE A 142 -25.19 0.23 -7.59
C PHE A 142 -26.33 -0.30 -8.45
N LYS A 143 -27.43 0.43 -8.43
CA LYS A 143 -28.50 0.31 -9.42
C LYS A 143 -28.59 1.62 -10.19
N LYS A 144 -28.60 1.55 -11.50
CA LYS A 144 -28.88 2.72 -12.36
C LYS A 144 -30.34 3.13 -12.18
N LYS A 145 -30.57 4.42 -11.99
CA LYS A 145 -31.93 5.01 -11.93
C LYS A 145 -32.58 5.08 -13.31
#